data_07bd0b030876fa58143f3c7260e3c6d6
#
_entry.id   07bd0b030876fa58143f3c7260e3c6d6
#
_cell.length_a   1.000
_cell.length_b   1.000
_cell.length_c   1.000
_cell.angle_alpha   90.00
_cell.angle_beta   90.00
_cell.angle_gamma   90.00
#
_symmetry.space_group_name_H-M   'P 1'
#
loop_
_entity.id
_entity.type
_entity.pdbx_description
1 polymer ?
#
loop_
_entity_poly.entity_id
_entity_poly.type
_entity_poly.pdbx_seq_one_letter_code
_entity_poly.pdbx_strand_id
1 'polypeptide(L)'
;MRVILKTRFDIATTFGWVPTLFDSYPVPRSPQVIRPGIVHLPGFLSFAEQRVMVEKARAVARRLAHTPLAMHQQQWKSGTMSAHLMSLGKHWEYNSHQYVSEWQGQKVPDIPNNFLTQAYEAFEQAVCLDSDLAPWASDYRIDAALVNYYPPGSGMGMHQDVFEESSAPVVSLSIGATAVFRAGNSENRNKPWQDVLLLSGDALVFGGPSRKIFHGIKRIDDATVPDNCGLERGRINITFRQVEL
;
A
#
# COMPACT_ATOMS: atom_id res chain seq x y z
N MET A 1 -31.36 56.62 38.53
CA MET A 1 -31.51 56.18 37.12
C MET A 1 -30.37 55.24 36.80
N ARG A 2 -30.57 53.91 36.94
CA ARG A 2 -29.54 52.87 36.71
C ARG A 2 -29.75 52.35 35.30
N VAL A 3 -28.74 52.53 34.46
CA VAL A 3 -28.66 51.93 33.13
C VAL A 3 -28.09 50.52 33.28
N ILE A 4 -28.89 49.53 32.95
CA ILE A 4 -28.46 48.13 32.89
C ILE A 4 -27.99 47.85 31.46
N LEU A 5 -26.68 47.70 31.27
CA LEU A 5 -26.08 47.15 30.04
C LEU A 5 -26.32 45.65 30.03
N LYS A 6 -27.17 45.18 29.13
CA LYS A 6 -27.30 43.77 28.77
C LYS A 6 -26.15 43.42 27.79
N THR A 7 -25.11 42.79 28.32
CA THR A 7 -24.15 42.08 27.49
C THR A 7 -24.81 40.77 26.99
N ARG A 8 -25.10 40.70 25.69
CA ARG A 8 -25.40 39.45 25.04
C ARG A 8 -24.10 38.65 24.92
N PHE A 9 -23.99 37.57 25.65
CA PHE A 9 -23.04 36.53 25.36
C PHE A 9 -23.60 35.75 24.18
N ASP A 10 -23.02 35.99 22.98
CA ASP A 10 -23.16 35.05 21.85
C ASP A 10 -22.33 33.80 22.20
N ILE A 11 -23.03 32.80 22.70
CA ILE A 11 -22.47 31.45 22.78
C ILE A 11 -22.52 30.93 21.35
N ALA A 12 -21.41 31.15 20.61
CA ALA A 12 -21.11 30.37 19.42
C ALA A 12 -20.88 28.93 19.91
N THR A 13 -21.94 28.15 19.94
CA THR A 13 -21.86 26.70 20.03
C THR A 13 -21.14 26.23 18.77
N THR A 14 -19.84 26.07 18.89
CA THR A 14 -19.08 25.19 17.99
C THR A 14 -19.65 23.79 18.17
N PHE A 15 -20.67 23.46 17.41
CA PHE A 15 -21.06 22.07 17.23
C PHE A 15 -19.86 21.41 16.56
N GLY A 16 -19.03 20.76 17.35
CA GLY A 16 -18.03 19.85 16.83
C GLY A 16 -18.76 18.83 15.96
N TRP A 17 -18.38 18.75 14.70
CA TRP A 17 -18.91 17.77 13.78
C TRP A 17 -18.68 16.37 14.40
N VAL A 18 -19.76 15.63 14.62
CA VAL A 18 -19.72 14.25 15.13
C VAL A 18 -19.96 13.37 13.89
N PRO A 19 -18.94 12.58 13.49
CA PRO A 19 -19.11 11.65 12.38
C PRO A 19 -20.25 10.68 12.67
N THR A 20 -21.18 10.55 11.74
CA THR A 20 -22.22 9.52 11.82
C THR A 20 -21.75 8.26 11.08
N LEU A 21 -22.43 7.13 11.32
CA LEU A 21 -22.18 5.87 10.59
C LEU A 21 -22.34 6.00 9.05
N PHE A 22 -22.90 7.12 8.59
CA PHE A 22 -23.16 7.41 7.17
C PHE A 22 -22.24 8.48 6.59
N ASP A 23 -21.34 9.06 7.41
CA ASP A 23 -20.42 10.07 6.94
C ASP A 23 -19.27 9.39 6.17
N SER A 24 -19.07 9.84 4.94
CA SER A 24 -18.00 9.35 4.06
C SER A 24 -16.59 9.85 4.45
N TYR A 25 -16.47 10.69 5.48
CA TYR A 25 -15.19 11.15 5.98
C TYR A 25 -14.59 10.11 6.92
N PRO A 26 -13.38 9.64 6.63
CA PRO A 26 -12.73 8.68 7.52
C PRO A 26 -12.50 9.34 8.89
N VAL A 27 -12.95 8.66 9.95
CA VAL A 27 -12.56 9.03 11.32
C VAL A 27 -11.03 9.09 11.39
N PRO A 28 -10.44 10.14 11.99
CA PRO A 28 -8.99 10.22 12.15
C PRO A 28 -8.46 8.94 12.81
N ARG A 29 -7.52 8.29 12.13
CA ARG A 29 -6.88 7.04 12.59
C ARG A 29 -5.42 7.37 12.89
N SER A 30 -4.91 6.92 14.03
CA SER A 30 -3.52 7.13 14.40
C SER A 30 -2.61 6.05 13.82
N PRO A 31 -1.36 6.38 13.48
CA PRO A 31 -0.33 5.39 13.19
C PRO A 31 -0.21 4.39 14.34
N GLN A 32 0.03 3.11 14.03
CA GLN A 32 0.08 2.06 15.04
C GLN A 32 0.98 0.89 14.62
N VAL A 33 1.63 0.32 15.62
CA VAL A 33 2.27 -0.99 15.49
C VAL A 33 1.17 -2.04 15.64
N ILE A 34 0.89 -2.76 14.56
CA ILE A 34 -0.12 -3.84 14.56
C ILE A 34 0.41 -5.05 15.35
N ARG A 35 1.67 -5.36 15.17
CA ARG A 35 2.49 -6.31 15.91
C ARG A 35 3.98 -6.07 15.59
N PRO A 36 4.94 -6.64 16.31
CA PRO A 36 6.37 -6.46 16.04
C PRO A 36 6.69 -6.65 14.56
N GLY A 37 7.27 -5.62 13.95
CA GLY A 37 7.62 -5.58 12.54
C GLY A 37 6.48 -5.25 11.58
N ILE A 38 5.26 -4.92 12.03
CA ILE A 38 4.17 -4.42 11.17
C ILE A 38 3.65 -3.09 11.66
N VAL A 39 3.84 -2.04 10.87
CA VAL A 39 3.38 -0.68 11.14
C VAL A 39 2.35 -0.27 10.11
N HIS A 40 1.23 0.27 10.58
CA HIS A 40 0.16 0.85 9.76
C HIS A 40 0.16 2.38 9.94
N LEU A 41 0.22 3.10 8.83
CA LEU A 41 0.19 4.55 8.74
C LEU A 41 -1.09 4.98 8.01
N PRO A 42 -2.18 5.22 8.74
CA PRO A 42 -3.45 5.62 8.16
C PRO A 42 -3.40 7.01 7.54
N GLY A 43 -3.96 7.18 6.33
CA GLY A 43 -4.05 8.46 5.65
C GLY A 43 -2.69 9.08 5.32
N PHE A 44 -1.66 8.24 5.13
CA PHE A 44 -0.30 8.65 4.84
C PHE A 44 -0.21 9.50 3.57
N LEU A 45 -0.89 9.10 2.49
CA LEU A 45 -0.95 9.84 1.24
C LEU A 45 -2.15 10.78 1.20
N SER A 46 -1.94 12.05 0.95
CA SER A 46 -3.00 12.99 0.59
C SER A 46 -3.68 12.61 -0.72
N PHE A 47 -4.90 13.09 -0.98
CA PHE A 47 -5.57 12.86 -2.26
C PHE A 47 -4.80 13.41 -3.46
N ALA A 48 -4.03 14.49 -3.28
CA ALA A 48 -3.20 15.05 -4.34
C ALA A 48 -2.07 14.07 -4.72
N GLU A 49 -1.38 13.50 -3.74
CA GLU A 49 -0.34 12.49 -3.95
C GLU A 49 -0.90 11.23 -4.57
N GLN A 50 -2.05 10.74 -4.09
CA GLN A 50 -2.73 9.58 -4.66
C GLN A 50 -3.02 9.78 -6.15
N ARG A 51 -3.59 10.94 -6.56
CA ARG A 51 -3.83 11.25 -7.98
C ARG A 51 -2.56 11.23 -8.81
N VAL A 52 -1.51 11.89 -8.33
CA VAL A 52 -0.22 11.92 -9.03
C VAL A 52 0.35 10.50 -9.19
N MET A 53 0.27 9.66 -8.17
CA MET A 53 0.72 8.27 -8.25
C MET A 53 -0.12 7.45 -9.24
N VAL A 54 -1.44 7.59 -9.23
CA VAL A 54 -2.33 6.91 -10.19
C VAL A 54 -2.03 7.33 -11.62
N GLU A 55 -1.85 8.62 -11.88
CA GLU A 55 -1.49 9.14 -13.22
C GLU A 55 -0.15 8.60 -13.70
N LYS A 56 0.86 8.56 -12.83
CA LYS A 56 2.19 8.00 -13.15
C LYS A 56 2.10 6.49 -13.44
N ALA A 57 1.38 5.73 -12.61
CA ALA A 57 1.15 4.30 -12.84
C ALA A 57 0.46 4.05 -14.19
N ARG A 58 -0.59 4.83 -14.51
CA ARG A 58 -1.29 4.76 -15.81
C ARG A 58 -0.37 5.13 -16.98
N ALA A 59 0.47 6.16 -16.84
CA ALA A 59 1.42 6.56 -17.88
C ALA A 59 2.43 5.46 -18.18
N VAL A 60 2.98 4.80 -17.15
CA VAL A 60 3.88 3.66 -17.33
C VAL A 60 3.13 2.49 -17.97
N ALA A 61 1.94 2.13 -17.48
CA ALA A 61 1.15 1.05 -18.05
C ALA A 61 0.82 1.26 -19.54
N ARG A 62 0.48 2.49 -19.95
CA ARG A 62 0.26 2.81 -21.38
C ARG A 62 1.53 2.66 -22.20
N ARG A 63 2.67 3.11 -21.69
CA ARG A 63 3.97 2.98 -22.39
C ARG A 63 4.39 1.53 -22.57
N LEU A 64 4.05 0.67 -21.61
CA LEU A 64 4.37 -0.75 -21.65
C LEU A 64 3.31 -1.60 -22.38
N ALA A 65 2.19 -1.01 -22.78
CA ALA A 65 1.16 -1.74 -23.52
C ALA A 65 1.78 -2.42 -24.76
N HIS A 66 1.42 -3.69 -24.98
CA HIS A 66 1.94 -4.52 -26.07
C HIS A 66 3.44 -4.90 -25.98
N THR A 67 4.08 -4.67 -24.83
CA THR A 67 5.43 -5.17 -24.53
C THR A 67 5.38 -6.39 -23.60
N PRO A 68 6.47 -7.17 -23.48
CA PRO A 68 6.55 -8.26 -22.50
C PRO A 68 6.32 -7.82 -21.05
N LEU A 69 6.59 -6.54 -20.72
CA LEU A 69 6.41 -5.96 -19.39
C LEU A 69 5.04 -5.28 -19.20
N ALA A 70 4.10 -5.44 -20.13
CA ALA A 70 2.75 -4.90 -19.99
C ALA A 70 2.09 -5.40 -18.70
N MET A 71 1.26 -4.55 -18.08
CA MET A 71 0.46 -4.97 -16.94
C MET A 71 -0.39 -6.19 -17.32
N HIS A 72 -0.28 -7.26 -16.56
CA HIS A 72 -0.91 -8.55 -16.86
C HIS A 72 -1.38 -9.28 -15.60
N GLN A 73 -2.20 -10.28 -15.79
CA GLN A 73 -2.57 -11.24 -14.75
C GLN A 73 -1.63 -12.44 -14.81
N GLN A 74 -1.01 -12.78 -13.69
CA GLN A 74 -0.16 -13.97 -13.62
C GLN A 74 -1.02 -15.22 -13.79
N GLN A 75 -0.58 -16.12 -14.66
CA GLN A 75 -1.23 -17.39 -14.93
C GLN A 75 -0.42 -18.55 -14.34
N TRP A 76 -1.09 -19.49 -13.71
CA TRP A 76 -0.53 -20.76 -13.25
C TRP A 76 -1.39 -21.91 -13.78
N LYS A 77 -0.90 -23.14 -13.65
CA LYS A 77 -1.68 -24.34 -13.98
C LYS A 77 -2.98 -24.45 -13.18
N SER A 78 -3.01 -23.88 -11.98
CA SER A 78 -4.17 -23.92 -11.06
C SER A 78 -5.14 -22.76 -11.24
N GLY A 79 -4.88 -21.82 -12.15
CA GLY A 79 -5.77 -20.67 -12.40
C GLY A 79 -5.02 -19.37 -12.69
N THR A 80 -5.78 -18.28 -12.79
CA THR A 80 -5.26 -16.95 -13.08
C THR A 80 -5.41 -16.06 -11.85
N MET A 81 -4.37 -15.28 -11.53
CA MET A 81 -4.46 -14.25 -10.48
C MET A 81 -5.52 -13.22 -10.85
N SER A 82 -6.35 -12.82 -9.90
CA SER A 82 -7.38 -11.81 -10.16
C SER A 82 -6.82 -10.38 -10.22
N ALA A 83 -5.69 -10.12 -9.58
CA ALA A 83 -4.98 -8.84 -9.67
C ALA A 83 -4.10 -8.77 -10.94
N HIS A 84 -3.94 -7.56 -11.47
CA HIS A 84 -3.01 -7.28 -12.58
C HIS A 84 -1.73 -6.70 -12.01
N LEU A 85 -0.59 -7.14 -12.53
CA LEU A 85 0.74 -6.82 -12.03
C LEU A 85 1.57 -6.06 -13.06
N MET A 86 2.34 -5.08 -12.62
CA MET A 86 3.33 -4.36 -13.44
C MET A 86 4.57 -4.10 -12.59
N SER A 87 5.73 -4.55 -13.07
CA SER A 87 7.02 -4.40 -12.40
C SER A 87 7.70 -3.07 -12.73
N LEU A 88 8.40 -2.49 -11.76
CA LEU A 88 9.26 -1.32 -11.88
C LEU A 88 10.59 -1.59 -11.16
N GLY A 89 11.69 -1.02 -11.66
CA GLY A 89 13.04 -1.26 -11.16
C GLY A 89 13.54 -2.65 -11.54
N LYS A 90 12.98 -3.66 -10.93
CA LYS A 90 13.25 -5.08 -11.23
C LYS A 90 11.96 -5.83 -11.53
N HIS A 91 12.05 -6.82 -12.40
CA HIS A 91 10.96 -7.75 -12.74
C HIS A 91 11.23 -9.11 -12.15
N TRP A 92 10.24 -9.70 -11.48
CA TRP A 92 10.31 -11.08 -11.00
C TRP A 92 10.03 -12.04 -12.15
N GLU A 93 11.03 -12.83 -12.50
CA GLU A 93 10.92 -13.87 -13.53
C GLU A 93 10.59 -15.22 -12.88
N TYR A 94 9.40 -15.75 -13.18
CA TYR A 94 8.83 -16.91 -12.50
C TYR A 94 9.52 -18.25 -12.83
N ASN A 95 10.18 -18.37 -14.00
CA ASN A 95 10.83 -19.63 -14.37
C ASN A 95 12.22 -19.76 -13.75
N SER A 96 13.00 -18.67 -13.74
CA SER A 96 14.34 -18.64 -13.16
C SER A 96 14.32 -18.38 -11.65
N HIS A 97 13.18 -17.91 -11.10
CA HIS A 97 13.07 -17.44 -9.72
C HIS A 97 14.09 -16.34 -9.40
N GLN A 98 14.23 -15.36 -10.29
CA GLN A 98 15.17 -14.26 -10.14
C GLN A 98 14.52 -12.91 -10.42
N TYR A 99 15.07 -11.87 -9.79
CA TYR A 99 14.78 -10.49 -10.15
C TYR A 99 15.73 -10.03 -11.25
N VAL A 100 15.17 -9.53 -12.37
CA VAL A 100 15.94 -9.10 -13.55
C VAL A 100 15.65 -7.64 -13.89
N SER A 101 16.65 -6.93 -14.41
CA SER A 101 16.50 -5.54 -14.87
C SER A 101 16.07 -5.43 -16.34
N GLU A 102 16.09 -6.56 -17.08
CA GLU A 102 15.63 -6.69 -18.44
C GLU A 102 14.85 -7.98 -18.62
N TRP A 103 13.74 -7.94 -19.35
CA TRP A 103 12.91 -9.09 -19.65
C TRP A 103 12.55 -9.14 -21.14
N GLN A 104 12.87 -10.25 -21.81
CA GLN A 104 12.62 -10.47 -23.24
C GLN A 104 13.08 -9.29 -24.13
N GLY A 105 14.29 -8.76 -23.88
CA GLY A 105 14.86 -7.64 -24.63
C GLY A 105 14.30 -6.26 -24.27
N GLN A 106 13.45 -6.17 -23.25
CA GLN A 106 12.86 -4.92 -22.77
C GLN A 106 13.42 -4.56 -21.38
N LYS A 107 14.06 -3.39 -21.25
CA LYS A 107 14.50 -2.85 -19.97
C LYS A 107 13.27 -2.62 -19.06
N VAL A 108 13.33 -3.09 -17.81
CA VAL A 108 12.32 -2.81 -16.79
C VAL A 108 12.33 -1.30 -16.50
N PRO A 109 11.17 -0.61 -16.50
CA PRO A 109 11.12 0.82 -16.23
C PRO A 109 11.64 1.14 -14.85
N ASP A 110 12.36 2.25 -14.73
CA ASP A 110 12.79 2.77 -13.44
C ASP A 110 11.57 3.11 -12.56
N ILE A 111 11.73 3.01 -11.25
CA ILE A 111 10.70 3.42 -10.28
C ILE A 111 10.59 4.94 -10.32
N PRO A 112 9.40 5.53 -10.51
CA PRO A 112 9.24 6.98 -10.49
C PRO A 112 9.72 7.60 -9.17
N ASN A 113 10.46 8.73 -9.23
CA ASN A 113 11.03 9.36 -8.03
C ASN A 113 9.99 9.68 -6.95
N ASN A 114 8.80 10.15 -7.35
CA ASN A 114 7.73 10.42 -6.38
C ASN A 114 7.23 9.15 -5.67
N PHE A 115 7.32 7.97 -6.30
CA PHE A 115 7.01 6.70 -5.64
C PHE A 115 8.06 6.36 -4.61
N LEU A 116 9.35 6.53 -4.96
CA LEU A 116 10.47 6.30 -4.04
C LEU A 116 10.40 7.25 -2.84
N THR A 117 10.14 8.55 -3.06
CA THR A 117 9.99 9.52 -1.98
C THR A 117 8.93 9.06 -0.99
N GLN A 118 7.73 8.72 -1.45
CA GLN A 118 6.65 8.27 -0.58
C GLN A 118 6.99 6.96 0.15
N ALA A 119 7.69 6.05 -0.53
CA ALA A 119 8.06 4.77 0.10
C ALA A 119 9.13 4.96 1.20
N TYR A 120 10.13 5.82 0.97
CA TYR A 120 11.15 6.12 1.99
C TYR A 120 10.55 6.87 3.18
N GLU A 121 9.70 7.87 2.95
CA GLU A 121 9.00 8.59 4.02
C GLU A 121 8.11 7.66 4.87
N ALA A 122 7.40 6.72 4.24
CA ALA A 122 6.62 5.73 4.98
C ALA A 122 7.52 4.80 5.82
N PHE A 123 8.65 4.38 5.27
CA PHE A 123 9.61 3.55 5.99
C PHE A 123 10.21 4.30 7.19
N GLU A 124 10.65 5.54 7.01
CA GLU A 124 11.20 6.38 8.09
C GLU A 124 10.19 6.58 9.23
N GLN A 125 8.93 6.88 8.90
CA GLN A 125 7.87 6.98 9.90
C GLN A 125 7.64 5.66 10.64
N ALA A 126 7.70 4.53 9.92
CA ALA A 126 7.54 3.21 10.53
C ALA A 126 8.69 2.86 11.47
N VAL A 127 9.94 3.20 11.13
CA VAL A 127 11.11 3.01 12.01
C VAL A 127 10.98 3.82 13.30
N CYS A 128 10.42 5.03 13.25
CA CYS A 128 10.18 5.83 14.44
C CYS A 128 9.14 5.19 15.40
N LEU A 129 8.27 4.33 14.89
CA LEU A 129 7.21 3.67 15.67
C LEU A 129 7.60 2.27 16.15
N ASP A 130 8.42 1.56 15.39
CA ASP A 130 8.78 0.18 15.68
C ASP A 130 10.30 -0.04 15.49
N SER A 131 11.01 -0.24 16.59
CA SER A 131 12.46 -0.48 16.62
C SER A 131 12.89 -1.78 15.91
N ASP A 132 11.98 -2.74 15.71
CA ASP A 132 12.26 -3.96 14.95
C ASP A 132 12.54 -3.68 13.46
N LEU A 133 12.22 -2.48 12.97
CA LEU A 133 12.54 -2.00 11.63
C LEU A 133 13.86 -1.20 11.55
N ALA A 134 14.39 -0.77 12.69
CA ALA A 134 15.59 0.08 12.78
C ALA A 134 16.87 -0.53 12.15
N PRO A 135 17.12 -1.85 12.15
CA PRO A 135 18.31 -2.41 11.53
C PRO A 135 18.54 -2.03 10.06
N TRP A 136 17.49 -1.64 9.35
CA TRP A 136 17.57 -1.24 7.94
C TRP A 136 17.58 0.28 7.73
N ALA A 137 17.50 1.09 8.77
CA ALA A 137 17.33 2.55 8.66
C ALA A 137 18.47 3.25 7.90
N SER A 138 19.71 2.74 7.98
CA SER A 138 20.89 3.35 7.33
C SER A 138 21.08 2.90 5.88
N ASP A 139 20.65 1.69 5.53
CA ASP A 139 21.04 1.02 4.29
C ASP A 139 19.85 0.57 3.43
N TYR A 140 18.63 0.97 3.80
CA TYR A 140 17.44 0.60 3.03
C TYR A 140 17.47 1.19 1.64
N ARG A 141 17.53 0.31 0.63
CA ARG A 141 17.62 0.69 -0.78
C ARG A 141 16.54 0.00 -1.59
N ILE A 142 15.51 0.74 -1.98
CA ILE A 142 14.44 0.23 -2.84
C ILE A 142 14.97 0.07 -4.27
N ASP A 143 14.95 -1.15 -4.80
CA ASP A 143 15.37 -1.49 -6.16
C ASP A 143 14.26 -2.18 -6.98
N ALA A 144 13.19 -2.62 -6.35
CA ALA A 144 12.01 -3.18 -7.01
C ALA A 144 10.71 -2.56 -6.47
N ALA A 145 9.76 -2.34 -7.36
CA ALA A 145 8.39 -2.03 -7.01
C ALA A 145 7.40 -2.80 -7.87
N LEU A 146 6.30 -3.24 -7.27
CA LEU A 146 5.22 -3.95 -7.96
C LEU A 146 3.93 -3.14 -7.84
N VAL A 147 3.41 -2.70 -8.97
CA VAL A 147 2.09 -2.06 -9.07
C VAL A 147 1.05 -3.14 -9.27
N ASN A 148 0.22 -3.35 -8.27
CA ASN A 148 -0.88 -4.31 -8.28
C ASN A 148 -2.20 -3.55 -8.49
N TYR A 149 -2.91 -3.81 -9.57
CA TYR A 149 -4.28 -3.34 -9.75
C TYR A 149 -5.27 -4.47 -9.43
N TYR A 150 -6.14 -4.20 -8.50
CA TYR A 150 -7.22 -5.09 -8.06
C TYR A 150 -8.54 -4.60 -8.67
N PRO A 151 -9.10 -5.26 -9.71
CA PRO A 151 -10.46 -5.01 -10.16
C PRO A 151 -11.49 -5.28 -9.05
N PRO A 152 -12.72 -4.74 -9.13
CA PRO A 152 -13.80 -5.09 -8.21
C PRO A 152 -13.98 -6.60 -8.06
N GLY A 153 -14.16 -7.05 -6.82
CA GLY A 153 -14.33 -8.48 -6.50
C GLY A 153 -13.04 -9.30 -6.47
N SER A 154 -11.89 -8.68 -6.70
CA SER A 154 -10.60 -9.38 -6.67
C SER A 154 -9.97 -9.47 -5.28
N GLY A 155 -8.94 -10.29 -5.18
CA GLY A 155 -8.14 -10.47 -3.98
C GLY A 155 -6.79 -11.10 -4.32
N MET A 156 -6.02 -11.47 -3.29
CA MET A 156 -4.75 -12.17 -3.42
C MET A 156 -4.64 -13.21 -2.32
N GLY A 157 -4.43 -14.45 -2.69
CA GLY A 157 -4.27 -15.54 -1.73
C GLY A 157 -3.09 -15.33 -0.80
N MET A 158 -3.11 -16.04 0.33
CA MET A 158 -2.00 -16.01 1.30
C MET A 158 -0.72 -16.53 0.66
N HIS A 159 0.34 -15.74 0.67
CA HIS A 159 1.68 -16.03 0.14
C HIS A 159 2.74 -15.42 1.05
N GLN A 160 3.99 -15.75 0.81
CA GLN A 160 5.17 -15.15 1.45
C GLN A 160 6.04 -14.48 0.39
N ASP A 161 6.67 -13.38 0.74
CA ASP A 161 7.76 -12.77 -0.01
C ASP A 161 9.09 -13.38 0.47
N VAL A 162 9.56 -14.40 -0.23
CA VAL A 162 10.72 -15.22 0.21
C VAL A 162 11.82 -15.38 -0.86
N PHE A 163 11.65 -14.73 -1.99
CA PHE A 163 12.58 -14.87 -3.12
C PHE A 163 13.60 -13.72 -3.20
N GLU A 164 13.45 -12.71 -2.36
CA GLU A 164 14.41 -11.63 -2.22
C GLU A 164 15.67 -12.11 -1.46
N GLU A 165 16.85 -11.71 -1.93
CA GLU A 165 18.12 -11.93 -1.21
C GLU A 165 18.17 -11.10 0.06
N SER A 166 17.63 -9.88 -0.01
CA SER A 166 17.53 -8.98 1.11
C SER A 166 16.36 -9.34 2.04
N SER A 167 16.60 -9.20 3.34
CA SER A 167 15.57 -9.30 4.40
C SER A 167 14.97 -7.95 4.78
N ALA A 168 15.27 -6.90 4.03
CA ALA A 168 14.77 -5.54 4.28
C ALA A 168 13.24 -5.48 4.27
N PRO A 169 12.65 -4.52 4.98
CA PRO A 169 11.20 -4.35 5.06
C PRO A 169 10.55 -4.11 3.70
N VAL A 170 9.28 -4.47 3.61
CA VAL A 170 8.40 -4.15 2.48
C VAL A 170 7.55 -2.95 2.85
N VAL A 171 7.49 -1.97 1.96
CA VAL A 171 6.58 -0.83 2.05
C VAL A 171 5.43 -1.06 1.07
N SER A 172 4.20 -0.82 1.51
CA SER A 172 2.99 -1.02 0.74
C SER A 172 2.10 0.21 0.81
N LEU A 173 1.85 0.87 -0.33
CA LEU A 173 0.98 2.03 -0.44
C LEU A 173 -0.35 1.63 -1.07
N SER A 174 -1.46 2.13 -0.52
CA SER A 174 -2.83 1.76 -0.91
C SER A 174 -3.59 2.95 -1.50
N ILE A 175 -4.22 2.80 -2.66
CA ILE A 175 -5.02 3.84 -3.31
C ILE A 175 -6.30 3.22 -3.87
N GLY A 176 -7.45 3.84 -3.62
CA GLY A 176 -8.76 3.42 -4.11
C GLY A 176 -9.56 2.59 -3.11
N ALA A 177 -10.14 1.48 -3.54
CA ALA A 177 -11.01 0.64 -2.71
C ALA A 177 -10.33 0.15 -1.43
N THR A 178 -11.06 0.17 -0.33
CA THR A 178 -10.62 -0.41 0.95
C THR A 178 -10.31 -1.89 0.77
N ALA A 179 -9.18 -2.33 1.32
CA ALA A 179 -8.76 -3.72 1.30
C ALA A 179 -8.68 -4.32 2.70
N VAL A 180 -9.00 -5.61 2.82
CA VAL A 180 -8.70 -6.39 4.02
C VAL A 180 -7.36 -7.10 3.79
N PHE A 181 -6.29 -6.53 4.35
CA PHE A 181 -4.98 -7.17 4.40
C PHE A 181 -4.97 -8.18 5.54
N ARG A 182 -4.62 -9.40 5.23
CA ARG A 182 -4.53 -10.49 6.21
C ARG A 182 -3.08 -10.81 6.49
N ALA A 183 -2.66 -10.67 7.75
CA ALA A 183 -1.36 -11.06 8.26
C ALA A 183 -1.48 -12.38 9.01
N GLY A 184 -0.78 -13.40 8.56
CA GLY A 184 -0.68 -14.72 9.18
C GLY A 184 0.59 -14.90 10.00
N ASN A 185 1.00 -16.14 10.19
CA ASN A 185 2.28 -16.54 10.76
C ASN A 185 3.33 -16.77 9.66
N SER A 186 4.56 -17.12 10.01
CA SER A 186 5.65 -17.42 9.08
C SER A 186 5.76 -18.91 8.70
N GLU A 187 4.98 -19.80 9.32
CA GLU A 187 5.12 -21.25 9.16
C GLU A 187 4.17 -21.80 8.08
N ASN A 188 2.92 -21.31 8.08
CA ASN A 188 1.90 -21.83 7.18
C ASN A 188 0.74 -20.82 6.98
N ARG A 189 -0.21 -21.16 6.09
CA ARG A 189 -1.35 -20.33 5.76
C ARG A 189 -2.52 -20.41 6.76
N ASN A 190 -2.38 -21.17 7.83
CA ASN A 190 -3.45 -21.40 8.80
C ASN A 190 -3.54 -20.26 9.84
N LYS A 191 -4.63 -20.26 10.59
CA LYS A 191 -4.78 -19.36 11.76
C LYS A 191 -3.65 -19.58 12.80
N PRO A 192 -3.32 -18.58 13.60
CA PRO A 192 -4.05 -17.31 13.76
C PRO A 192 -3.73 -16.28 12.66
N TRP A 193 -4.75 -15.49 12.29
CA TRP A 193 -4.61 -14.36 11.37
C TRP A 193 -5.05 -13.07 12.06
N GLN A 194 -4.42 -11.97 11.64
CA GLN A 194 -4.83 -10.61 12.00
C GLN A 194 -5.22 -9.87 10.72
N ASP A 195 -6.46 -9.39 10.64
CA ASP A 195 -6.95 -8.63 9.50
C ASP A 195 -6.78 -7.13 9.79
N VAL A 196 -6.21 -6.38 8.84
CA VAL A 196 -5.99 -4.94 8.88
C VAL A 196 -6.77 -4.31 7.74
N LEU A 197 -7.59 -3.29 8.02
CA LEU A 197 -8.26 -2.50 7.00
C LEU A 197 -7.29 -1.46 6.46
N LEU A 198 -7.04 -1.52 5.15
CA LEU A 198 -6.23 -0.54 4.43
C LEU A 198 -7.16 0.31 3.56
N LEU A 199 -7.33 1.57 3.91
CA LEU A 199 -8.11 2.53 3.17
C LEU A 199 -7.24 3.23 2.11
N SER A 200 -7.89 4.02 1.24
CA SER A 200 -7.18 4.86 0.28
C SER A 200 -6.26 5.85 0.99
N GLY A 201 -5.01 5.90 0.58
CA GLY A 201 -3.98 6.74 1.19
C GLY A 201 -3.21 6.07 2.34
N ASP A 202 -3.56 4.87 2.76
CA ASP A 202 -2.84 4.18 3.83
C ASP A 202 -1.51 3.61 3.34
N ALA A 203 -0.49 3.64 4.22
CA ALA A 203 0.72 2.86 4.07
C ALA A 203 0.79 1.74 5.11
N LEU A 204 1.38 0.63 4.72
CA LEU A 204 1.72 -0.49 5.60
C LEU A 204 3.19 -0.84 5.38
N VAL A 205 3.95 -0.95 6.46
CA VAL A 205 5.35 -1.41 6.41
C VAL A 205 5.45 -2.69 7.20
N PHE A 206 6.07 -3.72 6.63
CA PHE A 206 6.33 -4.96 7.36
C PHE A 206 7.74 -5.50 7.10
N GLY A 207 8.41 -5.89 8.18
CA GLY A 207 9.80 -6.31 8.18
C GLY A 207 10.18 -7.02 9.47
N GLY A 208 11.49 -7.15 9.74
CA GLY A 208 11.99 -7.76 10.96
C GLY A 208 11.35 -9.13 11.24
N PRO A 209 10.78 -9.35 12.44
CA PRO A 209 10.15 -10.64 12.79
C PRO A 209 8.91 -10.95 11.93
N SER A 210 8.33 -9.95 11.28
CA SER A 210 7.17 -10.11 10.41
C SER A 210 7.49 -10.13 8.91
N ARG A 211 8.79 -10.11 8.50
CA ARG A 211 9.18 -10.03 7.08
C ARG A 211 8.70 -11.23 6.25
N LYS A 212 8.73 -12.41 6.83
CA LYS A 212 8.41 -13.68 6.14
C LYS A 212 7.06 -14.27 6.55
N ILE A 213 6.09 -13.42 6.93
CA ILE A 213 4.75 -13.91 7.24
C ILE A 213 3.97 -14.28 5.99
N PHE A 214 3.09 -15.25 6.10
CA PHE A 214 2.04 -15.43 5.10
C PHE A 214 1.07 -14.25 5.16
N HIS A 215 0.86 -13.59 4.03
CA HIS A 215 -0.05 -12.46 3.93
C HIS A 215 -0.80 -12.47 2.61
N GLY A 216 -1.88 -11.69 2.54
CA GLY A 216 -2.68 -11.58 1.32
C GLY A 216 -3.78 -10.54 1.43
N ILE A 217 -4.50 -10.34 0.34
CA ILE A 217 -5.68 -9.47 0.29
C ILE A 217 -6.91 -10.36 0.23
N LYS A 218 -7.62 -10.44 1.35
CA LYS A 218 -8.82 -11.28 1.47
C LYS A 218 -9.93 -10.83 0.54
N ARG A 219 -10.11 -9.50 0.41
CA ARG A 219 -11.10 -8.86 -0.45
C ARG A 219 -10.81 -7.37 -0.56
N ILE A 220 -11.38 -6.74 -1.57
CA ILE A 220 -11.54 -5.28 -1.65
C ILE A 220 -13.02 -4.92 -1.60
N ASP A 221 -13.33 -3.69 -1.17
CA ASP A 221 -14.68 -3.13 -1.16
C ASP A 221 -14.75 -1.94 -2.11
N ASP A 222 -15.23 -2.18 -3.33
CA ASP A 222 -15.26 -1.18 -4.41
C ASP A 222 -16.19 0.02 -4.11
N ALA A 223 -17.18 -0.17 -3.22
CA ALA A 223 -18.07 0.92 -2.80
C ALA A 223 -17.36 2.00 -1.95
N THR A 224 -16.13 1.75 -1.53
CA THR A 224 -15.35 2.66 -0.67
C THR A 224 -14.29 3.46 -1.43
N VAL A 225 -14.29 3.45 -2.76
CA VAL A 225 -13.35 4.24 -3.57
C VAL A 225 -13.66 5.73 -3.39
N PRO A 226 -12.70 6.55 -2.88
CA PRO A 226 -12.94 7.98 -2.74
C PRO A 226 -12.93 8.70 -4.08
N ASP A 227 -13.84 9.63 -4.30
CA ASP A 227 -13.96 10.40 -5.56
C ASP A 227 -12.66 11.14 -5.96
N ASN A 228 -11.85 11.51 -4.97
CA ASN A 228 -10.66 12.35 -5.19
C ASN A 228 -9.33 11.56 -5.23
N CYS A 229 -9.33 10.25 -5.20
CA CYS A 229 -8.10 9.44 -5.18
C CYS A 229 -7.48 9.22 -6.58
N GLY A 230 -8.19 9.56 -7.66
CA GLY A 230 -7.75 9.36 -9.05
C GLY A 230 -8.17 8.02 -9.66
N LEU A 231 -8.85 7.16 -8.92
CA LEU A 231 -9.49 5.93 -9.42
C LEU A 231 -11.00 6.08 -9.38
N GLU A 232 -11.68 5.52 -10.37
CA GLU A 232 -13.14 5.41 -10.39
C GLU A 232 -13.62 4.11 -9.74
N ARG A 233 -12.78 3.06 -9.77
CA ARG A 233 -13.08 1.75 -9.24
C ARG A 233 -11.83 0.93 -8.99
N GLY A 234 -11.95 -0.08 -8.16
CA GLY A 234 -10.85 -0.99 -7.83
C GLY A 234 -9.82 -0.37 -6.90
N ARG A 235 -8.69 -1.02 -6.79
CA ARG A 235 -7.59 -0.61 -5.91
C ARG A 235 -6.26 -0.73 -6.62
N ILE A 236 -5.41 0.27 -6.48
CA ILE A 236 -3.98 0.15 -6.73
C ILE A 236 -3.27 -0.07 -5.39
N ASN A 237 -2.36 -1.02 -5.38
CA ASN A 237 -1.38 -1.20 -4.32
C ASN A 237 0.01 -1.19 -4.95
N ILE A 238 0.90 -0.38 -4.42
CA ILE A 238 2.29 -0.35 -4.85
C ILE A 238 3.14 -0.87 -3.70
N THR A 239 3.81 -2.00 -3.91
CA THR A 239 4.74 -2.59 -2.94
C THR A 239 6.17 -2.35 -3.37
N PHE A 240 6.99 -1.91 -2.42
CA PHE A 240 8.40 -1.57 -2.62
C PHE A 240 9.27 -2.53 -1.83
N ARG A 241 10.36 -2.97 -2.45
CA ARG A 241 11.29 -3.93 -1.88
C ARG A 241 12.73 -3.53 -2.18
N GLN A 242 13.61 -3.91 -1.30
CA GLN A 242 15.02 -4.14 -1.59
C GLN A 242 15.15 -5.63 -1.89
N VAL A 243 15.50 -6.00 -3.10
CA VAL A 243 15.58 -7.41 -3.52
C VAL A 243 17.00 -7.92 -3.58
N GLU A 244 17.97 -7.04 -3.77
CA GLU A 244 19.40 -7.34 -3.73
C GLU A 244 20.04 -6.90 -2.39
N LEU A 245 21.20 -7.48 -2.04
CA LEU A 245 22.00 -7.13 -0.86
C LEU A 245 22.78 -5.82 -1.03
#